data_f95503047e3ae50e24f70ef72d329392
#
_entry.id   f95503047e3ae50e24f70ef72d329392
#
_cell.length_a   1.000
_cell.length_b   1.000
_cell.length_c   1.000
_cell.angle_alpha   90.00
_cell.angle_beta   90.00
_cell.angle_gamma   90.00
#
_symmetry.space_group_name_H-M   'P 1'
#
loop_
_entity.id
_entity.type
_entity.pdbx_description
1 polymer ?
#
loop_
_entity_poly.entity_id
_entity_poly.type
_entity_poly.pdbx_seq_one_letter_code
_entity_poly.pdbx_strand_id
1 'polypeptide(L)'
;MTLIVGWLACDQRGPCSAYIASDSRISDNRNFYDYSQKTFALKNTPDILGYCGETLFTYQILTRLTSMCDVGMLLSADMDYQDRSEIIFNEIKRAHSAYKLNNGIIKIYHIGRNKKKYLMRTYTFGME
;
A
#
# COMPACT_ATOMS: atom_id res chain seq x y z
N MET A 1 17.18 2.93 2.15
CA MET A 1 16.56 1.67 2.60
C MET A 1 15.31 1.98 3.40
N THR A 2 14.26 1.19 3.23
CA THR A 2 13.00 1.36 3.96
C THR A 2 12.74 0.13 4.81
N LEU A 3 12.43 0.34 6.07
CA LEU A 3 11.93 -0.71 6.95
C LEU A 3 10.41 -0.57 7.03
N ILE A 4 9.71 -1.68 6.79
CA ILE A 4 8.27 -1.75 6.93
C ILE A 4 7.88 -3.02 7.67
N VAL A 5 6.93 -2.91 8.58
CA VAL A 5 6.47 -4.02 9.41
C VAL A 5 4.94 -4.02 9.44
N GLY A 6 4.35 -5.20 9.22
CA GLY A 6 2.91 -5.41 9.38
C GLY A 6 2.65 -6.46 10.44
N TRP A 7 1.59 -6.28 11.23
CA TRP A 7 1.21 -7.28 12.25
C TRP A 7 -0.28 -7.20 12.57
N LEU A 8 -0.76 -8.25 13.22
CA LEU A 8 -2.13 -8.33 13.73
C LEU A 8 -2.11 -8.26 15.25
N ALA A 9 -3.00 -7.47 15.81
CA ALA A 9 -3.32 -7.52 17.24
C ALA A 9 -4.49 -8.47 17.46
N CYS A 10 -4.41 -9.24 18.54
CA CYS A 10 -5.43 -10.25 18.85
C CYS A 10 -5.95 -10.05 20.27
N ASP A 11 -7.23 -10.37 20.47
CA ASP A 11 -7.84 -10.52 21.78
C ASP A 11 -8.32 -11.97 21.96
N GLN A 12 -9.12 -12.23 22.99
CA GLN A 12 -9.64 -13.58 23.26
C GLN A 12 -10.49 -14.15 22.13
N ARG A 13 -11.02 -13.30 21.24
CA ARG A 13 -11.86 -13.71 20.09
C ARG A 13 -11.04 -13.94 18.82
N GLY A 14 -9.73 -13.64 18.85
CA GLY A 14 -8.83 -13.76 17.69
C GLY A 14 -8.33 -12.40 17.20
N PRO A 15 -7.91 -12.30 15.94
CA PRO A 15 -7.44 -11.03 15.38
C PRO A 15 -8.51 -9.95 15.43
N CYS A 16 -8.16 -8.78 15.97
CA CYS A 16 -9.09 -7.66 16.13
C CYS A 16 -8.65 -6.41 15.38
N SER A 17 -7.38 -6.29 15.01
CA SER A 17 -6.88 -5.15 14.23
C SER A 17 -5.60 -5.51 13.50
N ALA A 18 -5.32 -4.76 12.43
CA ALA A 18 -4.10 -4.89 11.63
C ALA A 18 -3.36 -3.56 11.61
N TYR A 19 -2.04 -3.63 11.62
CA TYR A 19 -1.19 -2.45 11.64
C TYR A 19 -0.08 -2.58 10.61
N ILE A 20 0.31 -1.44 10.03
CA ILE A 20 1.54 -1.29 9.26
C ILE A 20 2.30 -0.11 9.86
N ALA A 21 3.59 -0.29 10.09
CA ALA A 21 4.49 0.77 10.48
C ALA A 21 5.70 0.80 9.58
N SER A 22 6.24 1.99 9.33
CA SER A 22 7.45 2.15 8.53
C SER A 22 8.31 3.26 9.12
N ASP A 23 9.58 3.31 8.68
CA ASP A 23 10.35 4.52 8.83
C ASP A 23 9.79 5.61 7.89
N SER A 24 10.29 6.83 8.05
CA SER A 24 9.85 7.98 7.25
C SER A 24 10.98 8.59 6.41
N ARG A 25 12.10 7.89 6.28
CA ARG A 25 13.28 8.43 5.61
C ARG A 25 13.29 8.08 4.13
N ILE A 26 13.51 9.12 3.30
CA ILE A 26 13.90 9.00 1.90
C ILE A 26 15.35 9.45 1.80
N SER A 27 16.18 8.68 1.11
CA SER A 27 17.59 9.04 0.93
C SER A 27 18.02 8.89 -0.52
N ASP A 28 18.95 9.74 -0.92
CA ASP A 28 19.77 9.58 -2.12
C ASP A 28 21.25 9.39 -1.70
N ASN A 29 22.17 9.52 -2.65
CA ASN A 29 23.58 9.25 -2.38
C ASN A 29 24.23 10.22 -1.37
N ARG A 30 23.64 11.37 -1.11
CA ARG A 30 24.26 12.44 -0.29
C ARG A 30 23.33 13.01 0.76
N ASN A 31 22.03 12.94 0.54
CA ASN A 31 21.04 13.63 1.36
C ASN A 31 19.95 12.69 1.82
N PHE A 32 19.25 13.09 2.89
CA PHE A 32 18.08 12.37 3.35
C PHE A 32 16.99 13.35 3.79
N TYR A 33 15.75 12.85 3.77
CA TYR A 33 14.56 13.58 4.19
C TYR A 33 13.73 12.65 5.08
N ASP A 34 13.42 13.09 6.30
CA ASP A 34 12.84 12.24 7.33
C ASP A 34 11.32 12.40 7.50
N TYR A 35 10.66 13.13 6.64
CA TYR A 35 9.23 13.44 6.79
C TYR A 35 8.39 12.85 5.67
N SER A 36 8.73 11.67 5.18
CA SER A 36 7.97 11.01 4.11
C SER A 36 6.86 10.14 4.68
N GLN A 37 5.74 10.12 3.99
CA GLN A 37 4.64 9.20 4.27
C GLN A 37 4.83 7.94 3.41
N LYS A 38 4.86 6.77 4.06
CA LYS A 38 5.01 5.48 3.38
C LYS A 38 3.87 4.51 3.70
N THR A 39 2.92 4.93 4.52
CA THR A 39 1.74 4.14 4.86
C THR A 39 0.48 4.92 4.55
N PHE A 40 -0.56 4.22 4.10
CA PHE A 40 -1.80 4.81 3.63
C PHE A 40 -2.97 3.98 4.12
N ALA A 41 -4.00 4.62 4.66
CA ALA A 41 -5.24 3.97 5.07
C ALA A 41 -6.38 4.47 4.21
N LEU A 42 -7.21 3.56 3.71
CA LEU A 42 -8.40 3.91 2.97
C LEU A 42 -9.54 4.21 3.96
N LYS A 43 -10.33 5.22 3.68
CA LYS A 43 -11.39 5.67 4.60
C LYS A 43 -12.65 4.84 4.51
N ASN A 44 -12.97 4.35 3.31
CA ASN A 44 -14.28 3.75 3.03
C ASN A 44 -14.24 2.23 2.98
N THR A 45 -13.07 1.62 3.00
CA THR A 45 -12.87 0.19 3.04
C THR A 45 -11.80 -0.16 4.07
N PRO A 46 -11.85 -1.38 4.63
CA PRO A 46 -10.90 -1.78 5.68
C PRO A 46 -9.56 -2.22 5.08
N ASP A 47 -8.86 -1.29 4.43
CA ASP A 47 -7.60 -1.56 3.74
C ASP A 47 -6.53 -0.58 4.17
N ILE A 48 -5.32 -1.10 4.40
CA ILE A 48 -4.12 -0.30 4.65
C ILE A 48 -3.02 -0.75 3.70
N LEU A 49 -2.21 0.21 3.27
CA LEU A 49 -1.13 0.00 2.31
C LEU A 49 0.16 0.58 2.84
N GLY A 50 1.26 -0.06 2.53
CA GLY A 50 2.58 0.46 2.81
C GLY A 50 3.54 0.07 1.69
N TYR A 51 4.63 0.79 1.54
CA TYR A 51 5.57 0.49 0.47
C TYR A 51 7.03 0.59 0.91
N CYS A 52 7.88 -0.09 0.16
CA CYS A 52 9.32 0.12 0.19
C CYS A 52 9.87 0.08 -1.24
N GLY A 53 11.08 0.63 -1.40
CA GLY A 53 11.73 0.72 -2.69
C GLY A 53 11.67 2.13 -3.27
N GLU A 54 11.52 2.22 -4.59
CA GLU A 54 11.52 3.49 -5.29
C GLU A 54 10.36 4.38 -4.83
N THR A 55 10.67 5.63 -4.50
CA THR A 55 9.73 6.53 -3.81
C THR A 55 8.95 7.42 -4.77
N LEU A 56 9.57 7.90 -5.84
CA LEU A 56 8.95 8.91 -6.70
C LEU A 56 7.63 8.41 -7.29
N PHE A 57 7.65 7.24 -7.92
CA PHE A 57 6.45 6.63 -8.47
C PHE A 57 5.49 6.22 -7.35
N THR A 58 6.01 5.52 -6.36
CA THR A 58 5.16 4.83 -5.37
C THR A 58 4.38 5.81 -4.51
N TYR A 59 5.01 6.88 -4.08
CA TYR A 59 4.30 7.91 -3.32
C TYR A 59 3.18 8.55 -4.15
N GLN A 60 3.45 8.85 -5.41
CA GLN A 60 2.46 9.46 -6.30
C GLN A 60 1.27 8.53 -6.56
N ILE A 61 1.54 7.27 -6.89
CA ILE A 61 0.45 6.35 -7.20
C ILE A 61 -0.39 6.00 -5.97
N LEU A 62 0.22 5.82 -4.81
CA LEU A 62 -0.53 5.51 -3.59
C LEU A 62 -1.32 6.72 -3.10
N THR A 63 -0.78 7.91 -3.21
CA THR A 63 -1.51 9.15 -2.89
C THR A 63 -2.73 9.30 -3.81
N ARG A 64 -2.55 9.12 -5.12
CA ARG A 64 -3.63 9.18 -6.10
C ARG A 64 -4.69 8.11 -5.85
N LEU A 65 -4.24 6.86 -5.65
CA LEU A 65 -5.11 5.73 -5.38
C LEU A 65 -5.97 5.97 -4.14
N THR A 66 -5.35 6.43 -3.05
CA THR A 66 -6.05 6.72 -1.80
C THR A 66 -7.12 7.79 -2.02
N SER A 67 -6.78 8.87 -2.73
CA SER A 67 -7.74 9.93 -3.05
C SER A 67 -8.92 9.42 -3.88
N MET A 68 -8.65 8.59 -4.88
CA MET A 68 -9.70 8.01 -5.72
C MET A 68 -10.63 7.08 -4.90
N CYS A 69 -10.05 6.25 -4.05
CA CYS A 69 -10.84 5.37 -3.18
C CYS A 69 -11.67 6.15 -2.18
N ASP A 70 -11.12 7.21 -1.61
CA ASP A 70 -11.81 8.01 -0.58
C ASP A 70 -13.02 8.78 -1.14
N VAL A 71 -13.03 9.07 -2.44
CA VAL A 71 -14.21 9.67 -3.09
C VAL A 71 -15.11 8.63 -3.78
N GLY A 72 -14.84 7.34 -3.59
CA GLY A 72 -15.70 6.27 -4.07
C GLY A 72 -15.55 5.92 -5.55
N MET A 73 -14.41 6.23 -6.17
CA MET A 73 -14.23 6.02 -7.60
C MET A 73 -13.81 4.60 -8.01
N LEU A 74 -13.11 3.88 -7.14
CA LEU A 74 -12.53 2.57 -7.49
C LEU A 74 -13.17 1.41 -6.76
N LEU A 75 -13.44 1.56 -5.47
CA LEU A 75 -13.88 0.47 -4.61
C LEU A 75 -15.26 0.77 -4.04
N SER A 76 -16.06 -0.29 -3.83
CA SER A 76 -17.29 -0.18 -3.08
C SER A 76 -17.19 -0.98 -1.77
N ALA A 77 -17.96 -0.58 -0.77
CA ALA A 77 -17.88 -1.14 0.57
C ALA A 77 -18.35 -2.60 0.65
N ASP A 78 -19.11 -3.06 -0.32
CA ASP A 78 -19.63 -4.43 -0.40
C ASP A 78 -18.68 -5.42 -1.10
N MET A 79 -17.59 -4.94 -1.70
CA MET A 79 -16.57 -5.79 -2.30
C MET A 79 -15.82 -6.57 -1.23
N ASP A 80 -15.47 -7.83 -1.53
CA ASP A 80 -14.58 -8.60 -0.67
C ASP A 80 -13.11 -8.16 -0.89
N TYR A 81 -12.23 -8.65 -0.02
CA TYR A 81 -10.81 -8.30 -0.10
C TYR A 81 -10.19 -8.72 -1.43
N GLN A 82 -10.56 -9.90 -1.95
CA GLN A 82 -9.99 -10.41 -3.19
C GLN A 82 -10.28 -9.46 -4.35
N ASP A 83 -11.52 -9.00 -4.47
CA ASP A 83 -11.91 -8.07 -5.53
C ASP A 83 -11.23 -6.72 -5.35
N ARG A 84 -11.19 -6.19 -4.12
CA ARG A 84 -10.51 -4.93 -3.85
C ARG A 84 -9.02 -5.01 -4.17
N SER A 85 -8.38 -6.10 -3.79
CA SER A 85 -6.97 -6.35 -4.05
C SER A 85 -6.66 -6.40 -5.56
N GLU A 86 -7.49 -7.07 -6.34
CA GLU A 86 -7.33 -7.12 -7.80
C GLU A 86 -7.47 -5.74 -8.45
N ILE A 87 -8.45 -4.96 -8.03
CA ILE A 87 -8.65 -3.61 -8.55
C ILE A 87 -7.46 -2.72 -8.22
N ILE A 88 -6.98 -2.76 -6.98
CA ILE A 88 -5.81 -2.00 -6.54
C ILE A 88 -4.58 -2.42 -7.33
N PHE A 89 -4.33 -3.71 -7.45
CA PHE A 89 -3.19 -4.24 -8.20
C PHE A 89 -3.21 -3.79 -9.66
N ASN A 90 -4.35 -3.91 -10.31
CA ASN A 90 -4.49 -3.56 -11.74
C ASN A 90 -4.30 -2.05 -11.96
N GLU A 91 -4.77 -1.21 -11.06
CA GLU A 91 -4.57 0.23 -11.15
C GLU A 91 -3.10 0.60 -11.01
N ILE A 92 -2.39 0.01 -10.04
CA ILE A 92 -0.96 0.23 -9.85
C ILE A 92 -0.17 -0.31 -11.05
N LYS A 93 -0.50 -1.50 -11.54
CA LYS A 93 0.17 -2.12 -12.69
C LYS A 93 0.03 -1.26 -13.94
N ARG A 94 -1.15 -0.74 -14.20
CA ARG A 94 -1.41 0.14 -15.35
C ARG A 94 -0.57 1.41 -15.26
N ALA A 95 -0.53 2.04 -14.09
CA ALA A 95 0.27 3.24 -13.88
C ALA A 95 1.77 2.95 -14.01
N HIS A 96 2.23 1.83 -13.45
CA HIS A 96 3.64 1.45 -13.53
C HIS A 96 4.07 1.17 -14.97
N SER A 97 3.21 0.59 -15.80
CA SER A 97 3.51 0.34 -17.22
C SER A 97 3.72 1.63 -18.00
N ALA A 98 3.10 2.74 -17.58
CA ALA A 98 3.26 4.05 -18.18
C ALA A 98 4.44 4.84 -17.60
N TYR A 99 5.01 4.38 -16.49
CA TYR A 99 6.07 5.10 -15.77
C TYR A 99 7.43 4.79 -16.39
N LYS A 100 8.10 5.82 -16.90
CA LYS A 100 9.37 5.69 -17.63
C LYS A 100 10.55 6.41 -16.97
N LEU A 101 10.34 6.97 -15.78
CA LEU A 101 11.33 7.85 -15.14
C LEU A 101 12.36 7.09 -14.31
N ASN A 102 12.03 5.91 -13.80
CA ASN A 102 12.90 5.12 -12.94
C ASN A 102 12.50 3.65 -13.04
N ASN A 103 13.47 2.75 -12.92
CA ASN A 103 13.27 1.31 -13.00
C ASN A 103 13.56 0.60 -11.67
N GLY A 104 13.55 1.33 -10.56
CA GLY A 104 13.79 0.76 -9.24
C GLY A 104 12.74 -0.26 -8.82
N ILE A 105 13.13 -1.19 -7.97
CA ILE A 105 12.21 -2.20 -7.42
C ILE A 105 11.27 -1.54 -6.43
N ILE A 106 10.00 -1.90 -6.52
CA ILE A 106 8.93 -1.41 -5.66
C ILE A 106 8.21 -2.62 -5.07
N LYS A 107 8.00 -2.58 -3.76
CA LYS A 107 7.13 -3.55 -3.07
C LYS A 107 6.05 -2.79 -2.33
N ILE A 108 4.81 -3.19 -2.54
CA ILE A 108 3.64 -2.62 -1.89
C ILE A 108 2.95 -3.72 -1.10
N TYR A 109 2.69 -3.45 0.16
CA TYR A 109 2.01 -4.36 1.08
C TYR A 109 0.59 -3.87 1.27
N HIS A 110 -0.36 -4.78 1.09
CA HIS A 110 -1.78 -4.48 1.24
C HIS A 110 -2.37 -5.43 2.27
N ILE A 111 -2.80 -4.90 3.40
CA ILE A 111 -3.54 -5.65 4.41
C ILE A 111 -4.98 -5.16 4.39
N GLY A 112 -5.91 -6.10 4.33
CA GLY A 112 -7.32 -5.77 4.34
C GLY A 112 -8.10 -6.76 5.19
N ARG A 113 -9.31 -6.37 5.56
CA ARG A 113 -10.22 -7.22 6.31
C ARG A 113 -11.34 -7.70 5.40
N ASN A 114 -11.60 -9.00 5.46
CA ASN A 114 -12.72 -9.62 4.81
C ASN A 114 -13.59 -10.28 5.87
N LYS A 115 -14.66 -9.59 6.30
CA LYS A 115 -15.50 -9.95 7.45
C LYS A 115 -14.64 -10.02 8.72
N LYS A 116 -14.41 -11.22 9.29
CA LYS A 116 -13.60 -11.40 10.51
C LYS A 116 -12.16 -11.80 10.22
N LYS A 117 -11.78 -11.96 8.96
CA LYS A 117 -10.44 -12.38 8.55
C LYS A 117 -9.63 -11.21 8.06
N TYR A 118 -8.33 -11.24 8.35
CA TYR A 118 -7.36 -10.32 7.79
C TYR A 118 -6.54 -11.05 6.74
N LEU A 119 -6.34 -10.38 5.59
CA LEU A 119 -5.61 -10.93 4.46
C LEU A 119 -4.53 -9.94 4.08
N MET A 120 -3.39 -10.46 3.64
CA MET A 120 -2.27 -9.65 3.20
C MET A 120 -1.82 -10.10 1.82
N ARG A 121 -1.48 -9.14 0.99
CA ARG A 121 -0.91 -9.38 -0.34
C ARG A 121 0.26 -8.42 -0.57
N THR A 122 1.28 -8.92 -1.24
CA THR A 122 2.44 -8.12 -1.64
C THR A 122 2.44 -7.99 -3.16
N TYR A 123 2.59 -6.76 -3.64
CA TYR A 123 2.73 -6.46 -5.06
C TYR A 123 4.18 -6.05 -5.31
N THR A 124 4.83 -6.67 -6.29
CA THR A 124 6.21 -6.35 -6.65
C THR A 124 6.29 -5.91 -8.10
N PHE A 125 6.95 -4.78 -8.32
CA PHE A 125 7.14 -4.19 -9.65
C PHE A 125 8.60 -3.84 -9.84
N GLY A 126 9.02 -3.69 -11.11
CA GLY A 126 10.38 -3.30 -11.43
C GLY A 126 11.39 -4.44 -11.30
N MET A 127 10.96 -5.68 -11.38
CA MET A 127 11.84 -6.84 -11.37
C MET A 127 12.68 -6.88 -12.65
N GLU A 128 13.90 -7.33 -12.49
CA GLU A 128 14.78 -7.62 -13.61
C GLU A 128 14.29 -8.83 -14.39
#